data_20f6256e6b80209df0a81be71d9512b9
#
_entry.id   20f6256e6b80209df0a81be71d9512b9
#
_cell.length_a   1.000
_cell.length_b   1.000
_cell.length_c   1.000
_cell.angle_alpha   90.00
_cell.angle_beta   90.00
_cell.angle_gamma   90.00
#
_symmetry.space_group_name_H-M   'P 1'
#
loop_
_entity.id
_entity.type
_entity.pdbx_description
1 polymer ?
#
loop_
_entity_poly.entity_id
_entity_poly.type
_entity_poly.pdbx_seq_one_letter_code
_entity_poly.pdbx_strand_id
1 'polypeptide(L)'
;VLSLGFYKKTLQDKYQEPLVTFAAGIFTKTTALATCLADPEFTTYFEDTLAYGVYSFEKVFCGHAEDFVGGFMRYAKYSRKDVCRILNLPADDSSTLYGYQIKGTNCPIFVTYKKSAEINSSTKYEDQFLSPQKFSWMTRSRVHVNSDQVRTINNAATRKLLFIQKNKEQDDFYYIGDVTPVAEPRETTMKDDKGKTLSVVNFLFAVDKPVDDKLYAYIITKTSKDDLIAEPAAPKTKLAVEPPEDFTFGEGEHGVQNAAEDKEQSLF
;
A
#
# COMPACT_ATOMS: atom_id res chain seq x y z
N VAL A 1 -4.87 13.78 -2.87
CA VAL A 1 -4.82 15.05 -2.14
C VAL A 1 -5.72 16.05 -2.83
N LEU A 2 -5.45 16.47 -4.07
CA LEU A 2 -6.21 17.49 -4.78
C LEU A 2 -7.70 17.16 -5.00
N SER A 3 -8.08 15.87 -4.93
CA SER A 3 -9.47 15.40 -4.99
C SER A 3 -10.22 15.43 -3.67
N LEU A 4 -9.59 15.85 -2.57
CA LEU A 4 -10.08 15.86 -1.18
C LEU A 4 -10.40 14.47 -0.59
N GLY A 5 -10.42 13.38 -1.34
CA GLY A 5 -10.84 12.05 -0.89
C GLY A 5 -10.02 11.48 0.28
N PHE A 6 -8.80 11.98 0.50
CA PHE A 6 -7.90 11.56 1.58
C PHE A 6 -7.83 12.50 2.77
N TYR A 7 -8.68 13.52 2.80
CA TYR A 7 -8.82 14.43 3.94
C TYR A 7 -9.89 13.92 4.91
N LYS A 8 -9.74 14.28 6.19
CA LYS A 8 -10.81 14.07 7.18
C LYS A 8 -12.06 14.87 6.79
N LYS A 9 -13.23 14.37 7.16
CA LYS A 9 -14.52 14.97 6.82
C LYS A 9 -14.58 16.47 7.15
N THR A 10 -14.05 16.89 8.30
CA THR A 10 -13.99 18.30 8.71
C THR A 10 -13.22 19.18 7.72
N LEU A 11 -12.14 18.65 7.11
CA LEU A 11 -11.40 19.39 6.09
C LEU A 11 -12.09 19.35 4.73
N GLN A 12 -12.75 18.24 4.39
CA GLN A 12 -13.59 18.17 3.18
C GLN A 12 -14.71 19.20 3.25
N ASP A 13 -15.36 19.31 4.40
CA ASP A 13 -16.45 20.29 4.63
C ASP A 13 -15.92 21.73 4.61
N LYS A 14 -14.68 21.97 5.06
CA LYS A 14 -14.03 23.28 5.02
C LYS A 14 -13.68 23.71 3.60
N TYR A 15 -13.12 22.82 2.81
CA TYR A 15 -12.64 23.12 1.45
C TYR A 15 -13.75 23.00 0.40
N GLN A 16 -14.80 22.22 0.67
CA GLN A 16 -16.03 22.02 -0.11
C GLN A 16 -15.79 21.44 -1.51
N GLU A 17 -14.97 22.09 -2.34
CA GLU A 17 -14.74 21.69 -3.73
C GLU A 17 -13.34 21.10 -3.92
N PRO A 18 -13.21 19.95 -4.61
CA PRO A 18 -11.92 19.42 -5.01
C PRO A 18 -11.27 20.31 -6.10
N LEU A 19 -9.96 20.34 -6.14
CA LEU A 19 -9.22 21.04 -7.20
C LEU A 19 -9.16 20.22 -8.49
N VAL A 20 -9.20 18.90 -8.36
CA VAL A 20 -9.27 17.97 -9.50
C VAL A 20 -10.27 16.87 -9.23
N THR A 21 -10.89 16.38 -10.29
CA THR A 21 -11.65 15.12 -10.29
C THR A 21 -10.86 14.05 -11.04
N PHE A 22 -11.08 12.78 -10.68
CA PHE A 22 -10.45 11.65 -11.34
C PHE A 22 -11.53 10.63 -11.70
N ALA A 23 -11.69 10.36 -12.99
CA ALA A 23 -12.63 9.38 -13.49
C ALA A 23 -12.08 8.71 -14.75
N ALA A 24 -12.31 7.41 -14.89
CA ALA A 24 -11.87 6.63 -16.06
C ALA A 24 -10.39 6.83 -16.45
N GLY A 25 -9.50 6.98 -15.46
CA GLY A 25 -8.08 7.18 -15.70
C GLY A 25 -7.68 8.62 -16.07
N ILE A 26 -8.61 9.57 -16.05
CA ILE A 26 -8.38 10.95 -16.48
C ILE A 26 -8.53 11.89 -15.27
N PHE A 27 -7.55 12.79 -15.11
CA PHE A 27 -7.65 13.93 -14.22
C PHE A 27 -8.27 15.12 -14.94
N THR A 28 -9.29 15.71 -14.33
CA THR A 28 -9.95 16.88 -14.87
C THR A 28 -9.84 18.04 -13.87
N LYS A 29 -9.39 19.18 -14.37
CA LYS A 29 -9.32 20.44 -13.62
C LYS A 29 -10.74 20.94 -13.34
N THR A 30 -11.00 21.31 -12.08
CA THR A 30 -12.29 21.91 -11.68
C THR A 30 -12.28 23.44 -11.85
N THR A 31 -13.44 24.05 -11.72
CA THR A 31 -13.57 25.53 -11.68
C THR A 31 -12.77 26.12 -10.52
N ALA A 32 -12.76 25.44 -9.36
CA ALA A 32 -11.99 25.90 -8.20
C ALA A 32 -10.48 25.99 -8.52
N LEU A 33 -9.90 24.96 -9.16
CA LEU A 33 -8.49 25.03 -9.58
C LEU A 33 -8.28 26.11 -10.65
N ALA A 34 -9.19 26.27 -11.60
CA ALA A 34 -9.07 27.31 -12.62
C ALA A 34 -9.07 28.71 -12.00
N THR A 35 -9.88 28.94 -10.97
CA THR A 35 -9.91 30.21 -10.22
C THR A 35 -8.60 30.43 -9.47
N CYS A 36 -8.06 29.41 -8.78
CA CYS A 36 -6.78 29.52 -8.11
C CYS A 36 -5.63 29.83 -9.09
N LEU A 37 -5.63 29.19 -10.28
CA LEU A 37 -4.62 29.43 -11.31
C LEU A 37 -4.74 30.80 -12.01
N ALA A 38 -5.79 31.58 -11.72
CA ALA A 38 -5.86 32.99 -12.16
C ALA A 38 -4.97 33.91 -11.30
N ASP A 39 -4.57 33.45 -10.12
CA ASP A 39 -3.62 34.15 -9.26
C ASP A 39 -2.18 33.75 -9.66
N PRO A 40 -1.33 34.73 -10.03
CA PRO A 40 0.06 34.44 -10.47
C PRO A 40 0.93 33.83 -9.38
N GLU A 41 0.75 34.26 -8.12
CA GLU A 41 1.53 33.74 -7.00
C GLU A 41 1.16 32.27 -6.73
N PHE A 42 -0.12 31.95 -6.67
CA PHE A 42 -0.58 30.57 -6.55
C PHE A 42 -0.07 29.71 -7.70
N THR A 43 -0.10 30.20 -8.93
CA THR A 43 0.35 29.46 -10.12
C THR A 43 1.82 29.12 -10.02
N THR A 44 2.66 30.09 -9.63
CA THR A 44 4.11 29.86 -9.44
C THR A 44 4.37 28.73 -8.45
N TYR A 45 3.81 28.81 -7.24
CA TYR A 45 3.99 27.75 -6.22
C TYR A 45 3.41 26.39 -6.65
N PHE A 46 2.30 26.40 -7.36
CA PHE A 46 1.68 25.18 -7.85
C PHE A 46 2.54 24.48 -8.90
N GLU A 47 3.08 25.23 -9.86
CA GLU A 47 3.96 24.74 -10.91
C GLU A 47 5.29 24.24 -10.32
N ASP A 48 5.90 24.98 -9.39
CA ASP A 48 7.10 24.56 -8.68
C ASP A 48 6.88 23.25 -7.91
N THR A 49 5.74 23.12 -7.23
CA THR A 49 5.39 21.90 -6.51
C THR A 49 5.25 20.71 -7.46
N LEU A 50 4.64 20.90 -8.62
CA LEU A 50 4.52 19.87 -9.64
C LEU A 50 5.88 19.50 -10.24
N ALA A 51 6.71 20.49 -10.58
CA ALA A 51 8.05 20.29 -11.12
C ALA A 51 8.93 19.52 -10.12
N TYR A 52 8.90 19.89 -8.84
CA TYR A 52 9.57 19.13 -7.78
C TYR A 52 9.05 17.70 -7.65
N GLY A 53 7.74 17.49 -7.76
CA GLY A 53 7.16 16.16 -7.74
C GLY A 53 7.65 15.27 -8.88
N VAL A 54 7.73 15.81 -10.10
CA VAL A 54 8.29 15.12 -11.28
C VAL A 54 9.77 14.82 -11.09
N TYR A 55 10.55 15.82 -10.69
CA TYR A 55 11.97 15.65 -10.41
C TYR A 55 12.23 14.57 -9.36
N SER A 56 11.48 14.59 -8.26
CA SER A 56 11.59 13.59 -7.19
C SER A 56 11.24 12.19 -7.68
N PHE A 57 10.19 12.08 -8.49
CA PHE A 57 9.80 10.81 -9.10
C PHE A 57 10.89 10.25 -10.01
N GLU A 58 11.46 11.07 -10.89
CA GLU A 58 12.53 10.67 -11.79
C GLU A 58 13.78 10.22 -11.02
N LYS A 59 14.17 10.94 -9.96
CA LYS A 59 15.31 10.56 -9.11
C LYS A 59 15.10 9.24 -8.39
N VAL A 60 13.89 8.95 -7.95
CA VAL A 60 13.57 7.72 -7.21
C VAL A 60 13.46 6.53 -8.15
N PHE A 61 12.82 6.69 -9.30
CA PHE A 61 12.40 5.57 -10.15
C PHE A 61 13.17 5.45 -11.46
N CYS A 62 13.93 6.48 -11.87
CA CYS A 62 14.77 6.41 -13.05
C CYS A 62 15.90 5.38 -12.85
N GLY A 63 16.01 4.42 -13.75
CA GLY A 63 16.96 3.31 -13.65
C GLY A 63 16.42 2.06 -12.93
N HIS A 64 15.22 2.09 -12.38
CA HIS A 64 14.57 0.94 -11.72
C HIS A 64 13.29 0.49 -12.43
N ALA A 65 13.18 0.72 -13.75
CA ALA A 65 11.97 0.44 -14.51
C ALA A 65 11.52 -1.03 -14.43
N GLU A 66 12.46 -1.98 -14.29
CA GLU A 66 12.14 -3.41 -14.16
C GLU A 66 11.48 -3.77 -12.82
N ASP A 67 11.74 -2.99 -11.78
CA ASP A 67 11.22 -3.18 -10.44
C ASP A 67 9.99 -2.33 -10.14
N PHE A 68 9.67 -1.38 -11.04
CA PHE A 68 8.51 -0.51 -10.91
C PHE A 68 7.32 -1.09 -11.67
N VAL A 69 6.37 -1.64 -10.94
CA VAL A 69 5.20 -2.32 -11.52
C VAL A 69 3.92 -1.60 -11.11
N GLY A 70 3.28 -0.95 -12.08
CA GLY A 70 1.95 -0.37 -11.91
C GLY A 70 1.79 0.54 -10.69
N GLY A 71 2.75 1.45 -10.48
CA GLY A 71 2.75 2.42 -9.39
C GLY A 71 3.55 2.00 -8.15
N PHE A 72 4.03 0.76 -8.07
CA PHE A 72 4.76 0.24 -6.91
C PHE A 72 6.17 -0.20 -7.30
N MET A 73 7.15 0.21 -6.50
CA MET A 73 8.51 -0.30 -6.58
C MET A 73 8.61 -1.60 -5.76
N ARG A 74 9.11 -2.65 -6.39
CA ARG A 74 9.31 -3.94 -5.75
C ARG A 74 10.23 -3.82 -4.54
N TYR A 75 9.88 -4.49 -3.47
CA TYR A 75 10.58 -4.51 -2.17
C TYR A 75 10.63 -3.18 -1.43
N ALA A 76 10.05 -2.12 -1.97
CA ALA A 76 9.82 -0.91 -1.19
C ALA A 76 8.68 -1.09 -0.20
N LYS A 77 8.68 -0.29 0.85
CA LYS A 77 7.69 -0.33 1.92
C LYS A 77 6.57 0.68 1.68
N TYR A 78 5.34 0.22 1.89
CA TYR A 78 4.13 1.03 1.73
C TYR A 78 3.19 0.83 2.91
N SER A 79 2.65 1.92 3.43
CA SER A 79 1.49 1.86 4.32
C SER A 79 0.22 1.51 3.51
N ARG A 80 -0.81 0.99 4.17
CA ARG A 80 -2.11 0.78 3.52
C ARG A 80 -2.67 2.06 2.89
N LYS A 81 -2.40 3.20 3.51
CA LYS A 81 -2.82 4.51 2.99
C LYS A 81 -2.10 4.88 1.70
N ASP A 82 -0.79 4.61 1.61
CA ASP A 82 -0.04 4.82 0.38
C ASP A 82 -0.57 3.94 -0.75
N VAL A 83 -0.93 2.68 -0.44
CA VAL A 83 -1.55 1.77 -1.43
C VAL A 83 -2.89 2.32 -1.93
N CYS A 84 -3.75 2.84 -1.04
CA CYS A 84 -4.98 3.49 -1.46
C CYS A 84 -4.74 4.68 -2.40
N ARG A 85 -3.72 5.50 -2.11
CA ARG A 85 -3.37 6.66 -2.94
C ARG A 85 -2.84 6.27 -4.30
N ILE A 86 -1.90 5.31 -4.35
CA ILE A 86 -1.29 4.84 -5.59
C ILE A 86 -2.32 4.14 -6.49
N LEU A 87 -3.24 3.38 -5.91
CA LEU A 87 -4.35 2.78 -6.64
C LEU A 87 -5.47 3.76 -7.02
N ASN A 88 -5.31 5.04 -6.71
CA ASN A 88 -6.29 6.10 -6.98
C ASN A 88 -7.68 5.78 -6.43
N LEU A 89 -7.77 5.23 -5.22
CA LEU A 89 -9.06 5.01 -4.59
C LEU A 89 -9.74 6.36 -4.29
N PRO A 90 -11.07 6.41 -4.35
CA PRO A 90 -11.79 7.68 -4.18
C PRO A 90 -11.68 8.26 -2.77
N ALA A 91 -11.34 7.42 -1.78
CA ALA A 91 -11.20 7.82 -0.38
C ALA A 91 -10.10 7.00 0.33
N ASP A 92 -9.75 7.44 1.55
CA ASP A 92 -8.84 6.71 2.43
C ASP A 92 -9.57 5.52 3.08
N ASP A 93 -9.49 4.37 2.43
CA ASP A 93 -10.03 3.10 2.92
C ASP A 93 -9.01 2.30 3.76
N SER A 94 -7.86 2.88 4.11
CA SER A 94 -6.76 2.16 4.77
C SER A 94 -7.16 1.48 6.08
N SER A 95 -8.11 2.08 6.82
CA SER A 95 -8.64 1.52 8.07
C SER A 95 -9.50 0.26 7.87
N THR A 96 -9.98 0.00 6.66
CA THR A 96 -10.80 -1.19 6.32
C THR A 96 -10.05 -2.23 5.51
N LEU A 97 -8.83 -1.93 5.07
CA LEU A 97 -7.95 -2.83 4.31
C LEU A 97 -7.29 -3.89 5.21
N TYR A 98 -8.09 -4.69 5.91
CA TYR A 98 -7.56 -5.82 6.69
C TYR A 98 -7.49 -7.08 5.84
N GLY A 99 -6.27 -7.63 5.70
CA GLY A 99 -6.00 -8.82 4.91
C GLY A 99 -6.07 -8.54 3.40
N TYR A 100 -7.24 -8.36 2.83
CA TYR A 100 -7.40 -8.01 1.41
C TYR A 100 -8.71 -7.29 1.16
N GLN A 101 -8.77 -6.59 0.03
CA GLN A 101 -10.02 -5.98 -0.45
C GLN A 101 -10.00 -5.89 -1.98
N ILE A 102 -11.13 -6.25 -2.60
CA ILE A 102 -11.31 -6.06 -4.03
C ILE A 102 -11.80 -4.64 -4.28
N LYS A 103 -11.08 -3.88 -5.10
CA LYS A 103 -11.36 -2.50 -5.48
C LYS A 103 -11.22 -2.35 -7.00
N GLY A 104 -12.35 -2.34 -7.68
CA GLY A 104 -12.36 -2.39 -9.15
C GLY A 104 -11.65 -3.63 -9.66
N THR A 105 -10.62 -3.46 -10.47
CA THR A 105 -9.79 -4.54 -11.02
C THR A 105 -8.58 -4.88 -10.14
N ASN A 106 -8.43 -4.24 -8.96
CA ASN A 106 -7.30 -4.45 -8.07
C ASN A 106 -7.72 -5.19 -6.81
N CYS A 107 -6.85 -6.09 -6.35
CA CYS A 107 -6.98 -6.80 -5.09
C CYS A 107 -5.65 -6.72 -4.31
N PRO A 108 -5.39 -5.63 -3.56
CA PRO A 108 -4.26 -5.59 -2.64
C PRO A 108 -4.46 -6.61 -1.52
N ILE A 109 -3.42 -7.40 -1.27
CA ILE A 109 -3.37 -8.48 -0.28
C ILE A 109 -2.28 -8.13 0.73
N PHE A 110 -2.65 -7.96 2.01
CA PHE A 110 -1.75 -7.60 3.10
C PHE A 110 -1.58 -8.78 4.05
N VAL A 111 -0.35 -9.24 4.20
CA VAL A 111 -0.01 -10.38 5.04
C VAL A 111 0.97 -9.97 6.13
N THR A 112 0.65 -10.31 7.38
CA THR A 112 1.62 -10.32 8.48
C THR A 112 2.16 -11.75 8.60
N TYR A 113 3.43 -11.96 8.25
CA TYR A 113 4.02 -13.29 8.09
C TYR A 113 4.19 -13.99 9.44
N LYS A 114 4.72 -13.29 10.43
CA LYS A 114 4.77 -13.77 11.81
C LYS A 114 3.60 -13.24 12.60
N LYS A 115 2.76 -14.12 13.07
CA LYS A 115 1.74 -13.78 14.06
C LYS A 115 2.37 -14.01 15.43
N SER A 116 2.19 -13.05 16.35
CA SER A 116 2.74 -13.17 17.72
C SER A 116 2.35 -14.51 18.34
N ALA A 117 3.21 -15.09 19.18
CA ALA A 117 2.97 -16.38 19.85
C ALA A 117 1.71 -16.37 20.74
N GLU A 118 1.19 -15.18 21.08
CA GLU A 118 -0.05 -14.98 21.85
C GLU A 118 -1.34 -15.12 21.00
N ILE A 119 -1.23 -15.16 19.66
CA ILE A 119 -2.40 -15.49 18.83
C ILE A 119 -2.62 -16.98 18.94
N ASN A 120 -3.70 -17.36 19.63
CA ASN A 120 -4.13 -18.74 19.81
C ASN A 120 -3.96 -19.55 18.52
N SER A 121 -3.58 -20.81 18.70
CA SER A 121 -3.36 -21.80 17.62
C SER A 121 -4.54 -21.94 16.63
N SER A 122 -5.67 -21.34 16.93
CA SER A 122 -6.94 -21.39 16.20
C SER A 122 -7.06 -20.35 15.06
N THR A 123 -6.18 -19.36 14.97
CA THR A 123 -6.21 -18.34 13.90
C THR A 123 -4.95 -18.39 13.02
N LYS A 124 -4.29 -19.55 12.97
CA LYS A 124 -3.17 -19.77 12.07
C LYS A 124 -3.66 -19.85 10.62
N TYR A 125 -3.86 -18.68 10.02
CA TYR A 125 -3.76 -18.60 8.57
C TYR A 125 -2.36 -19.07 8.22
N GLU A 126 -2.24 -20.15 7.47
CA GLU A 126 -0.97 -20.67 7.00
C GLU A 126 -0.53 -19.93 5.73
N ASP A 127 -0.59 -18.57 5.81
CA ASP A 127 -0.03 -17.74 4.77
C ASP A 127 1.50 -17.92 4.81
N GLN A 128 2.08 -18.54 3.78
CA GLN A 128 3.49 -18.88 3.79
C GLN A 128 4.08 -18.95 2.39
N PHE A 129 5.34 -18.62 2.30
CA PHE A 129 6.15 -18.96 1.14
C PHE A 129 6.42 -20.46 1.11
N LEU A 130 6.16 -21.09 -0.02
CA LEU A 130 6.58 -22.47 -0.33
C LEU A 130 7.93 -22.45 -1.05
N SER A 131 8.25 -21.37 -1.74
CA SER A 131 9.52 -21.05 -2.37
C SER A 131 9.58 -19.55 -2.66
N PRO A 132 10.73 -18.97 -3.07
CA PRO A 132 10.79 -17.57 -3.48
C PRO A 132 9.78 -17.17 -4.58
N GLN A 133 9.24 -18.15 -5.30
CA GLN A 133 8.29 -17.93 -6.41
C GLN A 133 6.87 -18.35 -6.10
N LYS A 134 6.61 -19.05 -4.99
CA LYS A 134 5.29 -19.60 -4.67
C LYS A 134 4.85 -19.20 -3.28
N PHE A 135 3.65 -18.65 -3.20
CA PHE A 135 3.04 -18.19 -1.96
C PHE A 135 1.66 -18.86 -1.76
N SER A 136 1.50 -19.54 -0.63
CA SER A 136 0.21 -20.09 -0.19
C SER A 136 -0.48 -19.02 0.66
N TRP A 137 -1.74 -18.72 0.33
CA TRP A 137 -2.51 -17.66 0.99
C TRP A 137 -3.95 -18.10 1.25
N MET A 138 -4.51 -17.65 2.35
CA MET A 138 -5.90 -17.95 2.74
C MET A 138 -6.76 -16.69 2.76
N THR A 139 -8.01 -16.85 2.31
CA THR A 139 -9.03 -15.80 2.45
C THR A 139 -9.40 -15.57 3.92
N ARG A 140 -10.17 -14.53 4.19
CA ARG A 140 -10.84 -14.36 5.49
C ARG A 140 -11.73 -15.56 5.80
N SER A 141 -12.00 -15.77 7.09
CA SER A 141 -12.95 -16.79 7.54
C SER A 141 -14.36 -16.59 6.98
N ARG A 142 -15.10 -17.68 6.85
CA ARG A 142 -16.48 -17.74 6.33
C ARG A 142 -16.56 -17.42 4.83
N VAL A 143 -15.48 -17.60 4.09
CA VAL A 143 -15.46 -17.52 2.65
C VAL A 143 -15.55 -18.93 2.08
N HIS A 144 -16.39 -19.11 1.07
CA HIS A 144 -16.60 -20.37 0.37
C HIS A 144 -16.05 -20.30 -1.05
N VAL A 145 -15.61 -21.43 -1.59
CA VAL A 145 -14.96 -21.51 -2.92
C VAL A 145 -15.85 -20.95 -4.04
N ASN A 146 -17.16 -21.10 -3.91
CA ASN A 146 -18.13 -20.64 -4.91
C ASN A 146 -18.54 -19.16 -4.74
N SER A 147 -17.94 -18.41 -3.80
CA SER A 147 -18.28 -17.00 -3.58
C SER A 147 -17.78 -16.10 -4.71
N ASP A 148 -18.48 -14.98 -4.93
CA ASP A 148 -18.11 -14.00 -5.95
C ASP A 148 -16.70 -13.44 -5.74
N GLN A 149 -16.32 -13.23 -4.47
CA GLN A 149 -14.98 -12.74 -4.18
C GLN A 149 -13.89 -13.75 -4.58
N VAL A 150 -14.10 -15.05 -4.41
CA VAL A 150 -13.16 -16.10 -4.84
C VAL A 150 -13.08 -16.13 -6.37
N ARG A 151 -14.22 -16.06 -7.05
CA ARG A 151 -14.25 -15.96 -8.53
C ARG A 151 -13.50 -14.72 -9.03
N THR A 152 -13.70 -13.58 -8.36
CA THR A 152 -13.00 -12.34 -8.73
C THR A 152 -11.50 -12.44 -8.48
N ILE A 153 -11.06 -12.98 -7.35
CA ILE A 153 -9.62 -13.16 -7.06
C ILE A 153 -8.99 -14.16 -8.05
N ASN A 154 -9.72 -15.23 -8.41
CA ASN A 154 -9.22 -16.23 -9.37
C ASN A 154 -9.19 -15.72 -10.82
N ASN A 155 -9.91 -14.63 -11.12
CA ASN A 155 -9.97 -14.07 -12.46
C ASN A 155 -8.62 -13.42 -12.84
N ALA A 156 -8.12 -13.74 -14.05
CA ALA A 156 -6.88 -13.18 -14.58
C ALA A 156 -6.95 -11.65 -14.77
N ALA A 157 -8.13 -11.09 -15.05
CA ALA A 157 -8.34 -9.65 -15.20
C ALA A 157 -8.21 -8.88 -13.87
N THR A 158 -8.28 -9.56 -12.72
CA THR A 158 -8.06 -8.95 -11.42
C THR A 158 -6.57 -8.94 -11.13
N ARG A 159 -6.00 -7.76 -10.91
CA ARG A 159 -4.63 -7.58 -10.47
C ARG A 159 -4.52 -7.87 -8.97
N LYS A 160 -3.74 -8.86 -8.58
CA LYS A 160 -3.47 -9.21 -7.17
C LYS A 160 -2.10 -8.70 -6.78
N LEU A 161 -2.03 -7.79 -5.81
CA LEU A 161 -0.81 -7.15 -5.33
C LEU A 161 -0.46 -7.69 -3.94
N LEU A 162 0.69 -8.33 -3.79
CA LEU A 162 1.11 -8.93 -2.53
C LEU A 162 1.98 -7.99 -1.71
N PHE A 163 1.52 -7.67 -0.52
CA PHE A 163 2.21 -6.85 0.47
C PHE A 163 2.46 -7.67 1.73
N ILE A 164 3.70 -7.76 2.17
CA ILE A 164 4.10 -8.56 3.35
C ILE A 164 4.85 -7.70 4.36
N GLN A 165 4.46 -7.80 5.62
CA GLN A 165 5.26 -7.38 6.76
C GLN A 165 5.70 -8.60 7.57
N LYS A 166 6.90 -8.56 8.17
CA LYS A 166 7.41 -9.68 8.94
C LYS A 166 6.61 -9.89 10.23
N ASN A 167 6.33 -8.83 10.97
CA ASN A 167 5.60 -8.85 12.24
C ASN A 167 4.66 -7.64 12.37
N LYS A 168 3.86 -7.59 13.41
CA LYS A 168 2.89 -6.50 13.66
C LYS A 168 3.51 -5.20 14.18
N GLU A 169 4.78 -5.23 14.59
CA GLU A 169 5.50 -4.05 15.09
C GLU A 169 5.89 -3.10 13.96
N GLN A 170 5.79 -3.56 12.71
CA GLN A 170 6.02 -2.77 11.52
C GLN A 170 4.69 -2.18 11.02
N ASP A 171 4.67 -0.89 10.74
CA ASP A 171 3.49 -0.22 10.18
C ASP A 171 3.37 -0.40 8.67
N ASP A 172 4.50 -0.59 7.98
CA ASP A 172 4.59 -0.67 6.54
C ASP A 172 4.86 -2.09 6.05
N PHE A 173 4.43 -2.37 4.81
CA PHE A 173 4.52 -3.66 4.16
C PHE A 173 5.45 -3.58 2.96
N TYR A 174 6.32 -4.56 2.78
CA TYR A 174 7.07 -4.74 1.54
C TYR A 174 6.12 -5.11 0.40
N TYR A 175 6.17 -4.37 -0.71
CA TYR A 175 5.55 -4.83 -1.94
C TYR A 175 6.40 -5.94 -2.56
N ILE A 176 5.86 -7.14 -2.57
CA ILE A 176 6.57 -8.32 -3.09
C ILE A 176 6.48 -8.39 -4.61
N GLY A 177 5.36 -7.99 -5.16
CA GLY A 177 5.06 -8.03 -6.58
C GLY A 177 3.59 -8.36 -6.84
N ASP A 178 3.23 -8.45 -8.10
CA ASP A 178 1.95 -8.99 -8.50
C ASP A 178 1.99 -10.52 -8.40
N VAL A 179 0.84 -11.12 -8.09
CA VAL A 179 0.72 -12.57 -7.95
C VAL A 179 -0.43 -13.11 -8.80
N THR A 180 -0.23 -14.33 -9.30
CA THR A 180 -1.20 -15.00 -10.16
C THR A 180 -1.56 -16.37 -9.57
N PRO A 181 -2.86 -16.76 -9.48
CA PRO A 181 -3.24 -18.10 -9.10
C PRO A 181 -2.64 -19.13 -10.07
N VAL A 182 -2.02 -20.18 -9.54
CA VAL A 182 -1.41 -21.26 -10.33
C VAL A 182 -2.08 -22.61 -10.13
N ALA A 183 -3.11 -22.64 -9.31
CA ALA A 183 -3.95 -23.82 -9.09
C ALA A 183 -5.37 -23.37 -8.78
N GLU A 184 -6.34 -24.26 -8.95
CA GLU A 184 -7.72 -24.03 -8.53
C GLU A 184 -7.78 -23.76 -7.00
N PRO A 185 -8.51 -22.73 -6.57
CA PRO A 185 -8.65 -22.43 -5.16
C PRO A 185 -9.37 -23.59 -4.45
N ARG A 186 -8.89 -23.89 -3.23
CA ARG A 186 -9.39 -25.03 -2.45
C ARG A 186 -10.05 -24.56 -1.17
N GLU A 187 -11.30 -24.99 -0.94
CA GLU A 187 -11.94 -24.77 0.34
C GLU A 187 -11.30 -25.67 1.40
N THR A 188 -11.00 -25.09 2.54
CA THR A 188 -10.50 -25.76 3.73
C THR A 188 -11.16 -25.16 4.97
N THR A 189 -10.79 -25.61 6.14
CA THR A 189 -11.37 -25.13 7.39
C THR A 189 -10.28 -24.66 8.35
N MET A 190 -10.64 -23.68 9.16
CA MET A 190 -9.85 -23.24 10.31
C MET A 190 -10.74 -23.23 11.55
N LYS A 191 -10.14 -23.23 12.74
CA LYS A 191 -10.88 -23.05 14.00
C LYS A 191 -10.73 -21.61 14.48
N ASP A 192 -11.83 -21.02 14.93
CA ASP A 192 -11.79 -19.72 15.62
C ASP A 192 -11.34 -19.89 17.08
N ASP A 193 -11.23 -18.77 17.82
CA ASP A 193 -10.78 -18.75 19.22
C ASP A 193 -11.70 -19.52 20.19
N LYS A 194 -12.93 -19.81 19.74
CA LYS A 194 -13.93 -20.62 20.47
C LYS A 194 -13.94 -22.07 20.03
N GLY A 195 -13.01 -22.48 19.15
CA GLY A 195 -12.94 -23.84 18.60
C GLY A 195 -13.95 -24.13 17.50
N LYS A 196 -14.74 -23.14 17.05
CA LYS A 196 -15.73 -23.33 15.98
C LYS A 196 -14.99 -23.43 14.64
N THR A 197 -15.37 -24.43 13.85
CA THR A 197 -14.86 -24.62 12.51
C THR A 197 -15.46 -23.58 11.55
N LEU A 198 -14.59 -22.87 10.82
CA LEU A 198 -14.95 -21.86 9.83
C LEU A 198 -14.34 -22.23 8.49
N SER A 199 -15.10 -22.01 7.40
CA SER A 199 -14.58 -22.17 6.04
C SER A 199 -13.61 -21.05 5.69
N VAL A 200 -12.55 -21.39 4.97
CA VAL A 200 -11.60 -20.49 4.32
C VAL A 200 -11.23 -21.09 2.97
N VAL A 201 -10.75 -20.24 2.06
CA VAL A 201 -10.29 -20.71 0.75
C VAL A 201 -8.81 -20.45 0.63
N ASN A 202 -8.07 -21.50 0.31
CA ASN A 202 -6.64 -21.44 0.07
C ASN A 202 -6.37 -21.21 -1.43
N PHE A 203 -5.49 -20.26 -1.72
CA PHE A 203 -4.94 -19.98 -3.04
C PHE A 203 -3.45 -20.32 -3.06
N LEU A 204 -2.99 -20.89 -4.16
CA LEU A 204 -1.59 -21.00 -4.47
C LEU A 204 -1.25 -19.97 -5.54
N PHE A 205 -0.42 -18.99 -5.17
CA PHE A 205 0.03 -17.95 -6.07
C PHE A 205 1.47 -18.19 -6.57
N ALA A 206 1.71 -17.87 -7.84
CA ALA A 206 3.05 -17.55 -8.32
C ALA A 206 3.30 -16.06 -8.15
N VAL A 207 4.48 -15.71 -7.67
CA VAL A 207 4.97 -14.33 -7.68
C VAL A 207 5.56 -14.06 -9.06
N ASP A 208 5.27 -12.90 -9.64
CA ASP A 208 5.69 -12.52 -11.01
C ASP A 208 7.21 -12.55 -11.24
N LYS A 209 8.01 -12.28 -10.19
CA LYS A 209 9.47 -12.50 -10.14
C LYS A 209 9.83 -13.19 -8.82
N PRO A 210 10.87 -14.05 -8.78
CA PRO A 210 11.36 -14.61 -7.52
C PRO A 210 11.68 -13.51 -6.51
N VAL A 211 11.31 -13.73 -5.26
CA VAL A 211 11.67 -12.80 -4.17
C VAL A 211 13.19 -12.82 -3.98
N ASP A 212 13.79 -11.64 -3.80
CA ASP A 212 15.21 -11.49 -3.48
C ASP A 212 15.60 -12.37 -2.29
N ASP A 213 16.73 -13.05 -2.38
CA ASP A 213 17.16 -14.06 -1.38
C ASP A 213 17.30 -13.49 0.02
N LYS A 214 17.78 -12.24 0.17
CA LYS A 214 17.95 -11.59 1.47
C LYS A 214 16.60 -11.25 2.09
N LEU A 215 15.69 -10.68 1.29
CA LEU A 215 14.34 -10.37 1.74
C LEU A 215 13.55 -11.65 2.06
N TYR A 216 13.67 -12.67 1.21
CA TYR A 216 13.05 -13.96 1.44
C TYR A 216 13.52 -14.56 2.76
N ALA A 217 14.84 -14.67 2.97
CA ALA A 217 15.42 -15.20 4.21
C ALA A 217 14.96 -14.38 5.44
N TYR A 218 14.95 -13.05 5.33
CA TYR A 218 14.47 -12.18 6.40
C TYR A 218 13.01 -12.45 6.77
N ILE A 219 12.12 -12.58 5.79
CA ILE A 219 10.68 -12.79 6.02
C ILE A 219 10.42 -14.16 6.64
N ILE A 220 11.00 -15.25 6.09
CA ILE A 220 10.69 -16.63 6.50
C ILE A 220 11.34 -17.04 7.82
N THR A 221 12.43 -16.38 8.23
CA THR A 221 13.15 -16.74 9.45
C THR A 221 12.26 -16.60 10.68
N LYS A 222 12.02 -17.71 11.37
CA LYS A 222 11.31 -17.75 12.65
C LYS A 222 12.26 -17.26 13.72
N THR A 223 12.01 -16.10 14.28
CA THR A 223 12.88 -15.48 15.25
C THR A 223 12.77 -16.12 16.61
N SER A 224 13.88 -16.55 17.17
CA SER A 224 14.19 -16.46 18.59
C SER A 224 15.03 -15.18 18.84
N LYS A 225 15.37 -14.86 20.07
CA LYS A 225 16.08 -13.62 20.49
C LYS A 225 17.40 -13.32 19.74
N ASP A 226 17.88 -14.24 18.92
CA ASP A 226 19.14 -14.18 18.16
C ASP A 226 18.91 -13.95 16.66
N ASP A 227 18.08 -12.98 16.29
CA ASP A 227 17.86 -12.63 14.89
C ASP A 227 19.15 -12.09 14.25
N LEU A 228 19.95 -13.02 13.73
CA LEU A 228 21.18 -12.72 12.98
C LEU A 228 20.90 -12.20 11.57
N ILE A 229 19.65 -12.28 11.09
CA ILE A 229 19.29 -11.79 9.77
C ILE A 229 18.74 -10.37 9.91
N ALA A 230 19.61 -9.40 9.63
CA ALA A 230 19.23 -8.00 9.60
C ALA A 230 18.15 -7.75 8.53
N GLU A 231 17.26 -6.81 8.81
CA GLU A 231 16.31 -6.32 7.84
C GLU A 231 17.06 -5.75 6.63
N PRO A 232 16.80 -6.23 5.40
CA PRO A 232 17.45 -5.68 4.22
C PRO A 232 17.00 -4.23 4.00
N ALA A 233 17.91 -3.38 3.50
CA ALA A 233 17.56 -2.01 3.14
C ALA A 233 16.49 -2.04 2.04
N ALA A 234 15.31 -1.50 2.35
CA ALA A 234 14.26 -1.33 1.36
C ALA A 234 14.60 -0.17 0.42
N PRO A 235 14.26 -0.27 -0.88
CA PRO A 235 14.33 0.88 -1.77
C PRO A 235 13.54 2.05 -1.17
N LYS A 236 14.13 3.23 -1.15
CA LYS A 236 13.48 4.42 -0.61
C LYS A 236 12.46 4.94 -1.62
N THR A 237 11.19 4.88 -1.29
CA THR A 237 10.09 5.47 -2.08
C THR A 237 9.73 6.88 -1.59
N LYS A 238 10.21 7.25 -0.41
CA LYS A 238 10.11 8.59 0.15
C LYS A 238 11.54 9.12 0.33
N LEU A 239 12.14 9.60 -0.75
CA LEU A 239 13.37 10.35 -0.63
C LEU A 239 13.02 11.76 -0.15
N ALA A 240 13.68 12.20 0.93
CA ALA A 240 14.00 13.61 1.03
C ALA A 240 15.03 13.87 -0.08
N VAL A 241 14.55 14.14 -1.28
CA VAL A 241 15.40 14.60 -2.37
C VAL A 241 15.67 16.06 -2.05
N GLU A 242 16.92 16.41 -1.76
CA GLU A 242 17.28 17.81 -1.65
C GLU A 242 16.96 18.46 -3.01
N PRO A 243 16.24 19.58 -3.01
CA PRO A 243 15.97 20.27 -4.26
C PRO A 243 17.31 20.66 -4.93
N PRO A 244 17.37 20.72 -6.26
CA PRO A 244 18.57 21.22 -6.94
C PRO A 244 18.97 22.59 -6.37
N GLU A 245 20.25 22.92 -6.40
CA GLU A 245 20.79 24.18 -5.85
C GLU A 245 20.13 25.43 -6.47
N ASP A 246 19.61 25.31 -7.68
CA ASP A 246 18.86 26.33 -8.41
C ASP A 246 17.34 26.31 -8.15
N PHE A 247 16.86 25.39 -7.31
CA PHE A 247 15.44 25.29 -6.94
C PHE A 247 15.16 26.30 -5.81
N THR A 248 14.81 27.51 -6.18
CA THR A 248 14.37 28.53 -5.23
C THR A 248 12.93 28.28 -4.82
N PHE A 249 12.71 27.87 -3.56
CA PHE A 249 11.40 28.08 -2.96
C PHE A 249 11.18 29.59 -2.92
N GLY A 250 10.11 30.06 -3.56
CA GLY A 250 9.79 31.49 -3.51
C GLY A 250 9.84 31.98 -2.05
N GLU A 251 10.61 33.04 -1.81
CA GLU A 251 10.73 33.68 -0.50
C GLU A 251 9.39 34.34 -0.11
N GLY A 252 8.42 33.52 0.30
CA GLY A 252 7.22 34.00 0.97
C GLY A 252 7.50 34.09 2.47
N GLU A 253 7.45 35.28 3.04
CA GLU A 253 7.56 35.56 4.48
C GLU A 253 6.41 34.98 5.32
N HIS A 254 6.07 33.74 5.16
CA HIS A 254 5.18 33.04 6.09
C HIS A 254 5.82 31.71 6.50
N GLY A 255 6.45 31.79 7.68
CA GLY A 255 7.08 30.66 8.34
C GLY A 255 6.16 29.44 8.33
N VAL A 256 6.68 28.37 7.77
CA VAL A 256 6.18 27.03 7.97
C VAL A 256 6.32 26.73 9.45
N GLN A 257 5.24 26.91 10.21
CA GLN A 257 5.17 26.33 11.56
C GLN A 257 5.26 24.82 11.39
N ASN A 258 6.31 24.27 11.97
CA ASN A 258 6.70 22.88 11.90
C ASN A 258 5.54 21.96 12.21
N ALA A 259 5.25 21.03 11.30
CA ALA A 259 4.37 19.88 11.46
C ALA A 259 4.89 18.84 12.51
N ALA A 260 5.74 19.27 13.44
CA ALA A 260 6.32 18.44 14.50
C ALA A 260 5.52 18.49 15.82
N GLU A 261 4.54 19.39 15.96
CA GLU A 261 3.80 19.54 17.22
C GLU A 261 2.48 18.77 17.32
N ASP A 262 2.05 18.08 16.26
CA ASP A 262 0.78 17.32 16.28
C ASP A 262 0.89 15.89 16.85
N LYS A 263 2.02 15.53 17.46
CA LYS A 263 2.19 14.18 18.05
C LYS A 263 1.86 14.08 19.56
N GLU A 264 1.57 15.18 20.24
CA GLU A 264 1.35 15.14 21.70
C GLU A 264 -0.10 15.37 22.16
N GLN A 265 -1.08 15.49 21.29
CA GLN A 265 -2.47 15.72 21.72
C GLN A 265 -3.47 14.59 21.42
N SER A 266 -3.02 13.34 21.32
CA SER A 266 -3.94 12.19 21.24
C SER A 266 -3.81 11.19 22.38
N LEU A 267 -3.51 11.67 23.60
CA LEU A 267 -3.61 10.91 24.84
C LEU A 267 -4.50 11.69 25.82
N PHE A 268 -5.80 11.61 25.62
CA PHE A 268 -6.84 11.69 26.67
C PHE A 268 -8.16 11.23 26.08
#